data_ff6373bdcd28c79712f05e471280dc88
#
_entry.id   ff6373bdcd28c79712f05e471280dc88
#
_cell.length_a   1.000
_cell.length_b   1.000
_cell.length_c   1.000
_cell.angle_alpha   90.00
_cell.angle_beta   90.00
_cell.angle_gamma   90.00
#
_symmetry.space_group_name_H-M   'P 1'
#
loop_
_entity.id
_entity.type
_entity.pdbx_description
1 polymer ?
#
loop_
_entity_poly.entity_id
_entity_poly.type
_entity_poly.pdbx_seq_one_letter_code
_entity_poly.pdbx_strand_id
1 'polypeptide(L)'
;MIIQMISANKKIISFKEAVEIAGTSSRSVLLLRHSYRESLVNGNHDPGLTAEGYEYAVECGKFLKNMKNVCFGASSRKRTMQTVEGLIAGAGFKAENIVPCPMLHDTAMFTKPENLGIAIENGSIPMLLKSYFTTGTAPGMRHIKEFAPALAEFLTGDFPCPNAIMSTHDIVIVALLSFFRVYEFKQDDWCGYIQGAFLYQQNGTWNIAYCAPDTNNRPVAKLFV
;
A
#
# COMPACT_ATOMS: atom_id res chain seq x y z
N MET A 1 8.57 11.13 17.28
CA MET A 1 8.61 12.61 17.05
C MET A 1 8.31 13.00 15.60
N ILE A 2 8.55 12.14 14.60
CA ILE A 2 8.24 12.38 13.16
C ILE A 2 6.73 12.47 12.88
N ILE A 3 5.90 11.77 13.65
CA ILE A 3 4.44 11.67 13.43
C ILE A 3 3.71 13.01 13.55
N GLN A 4 4.20 13.95 14.37
CA GLN A 4 3.60 15.28 14.49
C GLN A 4 3.86 16.19 13.28
N MET A 5 4.68 15.73 12.30
CA MET A 5 5.10 16.48 11.12
C MET A 5 4.46 15.98 9.83
N ILE A 6 3.51 15.03 9.88
CA ILE A 6 2.82 14.55 8.67
C ILE A 6 1.48 15.28 8.55
N SER A 7 1.33 16.05 7.47
CA SER A 7 0.10 16.77 7.13
C SER A 7 -0.78 15.92 6.21
N ALA A 8 -2.05 15.76 6.58
CA ALA A 8 -3.02 15.02 5.79
C ALA A 8 -3.56 15.85 4.63
N ASN A 9 -3.40 15.38 3.40
CA ASN A 9 -4.10 15.91 2.23
C ASN A 9 -5.34 15.05 1.96
N LYS A 10 -6.52 15.63 2.14
CA LYS A 10 -7.80 14.91 1.98
C LYS A 10 -8.25 14.76 0.53
N LYS A 11 -7.53 15.32 -0.44
CA LYS A 11 -7.81 15.12 -1.86
C LYS A 11 -7.27 13.75 -2.28
N ILE A 12 -8.07 13.00 -3.05
CA ILE A 12 -7.57 11.84 -3.78
C ILE A 12 -6.79 12.37 -4.99
N ILE A 13 -5.54 11.97 -5.12
CA ILE A 13 -4.67 12.36 -6.23
C ILE A 13 -4.49 11.22 -7.22
N SER A 14 -4.23 11.56 -8.47
CA SER A 14 -3.91 10.59 -9.51
C SER A 14 -2.41 10.21 -9.50
N PHE A 15 -2.04 9.15 -10.21
CA PHE A 15 -0.61 8.82 -10.41
C PHE A 15 0.13 9.92 -11.16
N LYS A 16 -0.52 10.59 -12.11
CA LYS A 16 0.06 11.71 -12.82
C LYS A 16 0.37 12.87 -11.87
N GLU A 17 -0.59 13.25 -11.03
CA GLU A 17 -0.37 14.28 -9.99
C GLU A 17 0.73 13.85 -9.00
N ALA A 18 0.77 12.57 -8.59
CA ALA A 18 1.81 12.06 -7.70
C ALA A 18 3.22 12.20 -8.31
N VAL A 19 3.37 11.91 -9.61
CA VAL A 19 4.65 12.08 -10.34
C VAL A 19 5.06 13.56 -10.43
N GLU A 20 4.11 14.46 -10.70
CA GLU A 20 4.36 15.89 -10.75
C GLU A 20 4.82 16.41 -9.37
N ILE A 21 4.14 16.00 -8.30
CA ILE A 21 4.51 16.36 -6.92
C ILE A 21 5.88 15.77 -6.55
N ALA A 22 6.15 14.51 -6.90
CA ALA A 22 7.45 13.86 -6.65
C ALA A 22 8.60 14.63 -7.33
N GLY A 23 8.36 15.18 -8.53
CA GLY A 23 9.35 15.98 -9.27
C GLY A 23 9.76 17.28 -8.57
N THR A 24 8.95 17.79 -7.64
CA THR A 24 9.21 19.01 -6.86
C THR A 24 9.46 18.75 -5.37
N SER A 25 9.34 17.51 -4.95
CA SER A 25 9.53 17.06 -3.57
C SER A 25 10.99 16.65 -3.35
N SER A 26 11.51 16.85 -2.14
CA SER A 26 12.83 16.34 -1.78
C SER A 26 12.85 14.81 -1.68
N ARG A 27 11.72 14.21 -1.26
CA ARG A 27 11.53 12.78 -1.13
C ARG A 27 10.07 12.41 -1.35
N SER A 28 9.82 11.20 -1.89
CA SER A 28 8.46 10.67 -1.99
C SER A 28 8.41 9.14 -1.89
N VAL A 29 7.29 8.62 -1.41
CA VAL A 29 7.01 7.18 -1.34
C VAL A 29 5.59 6.94 -1.84
N LEU A 30 5.47 6.12 -2.88
CA LEU A 30 4.20 5.62 -3.40
C LEU A 30 3.99 4.19 -2.88
N LEU A 31 3.13 4.02 -1.89
CA LEU A 31 2.78 2.74 -1.28
C LEU A 31 1.45 2.25 -1.82
N LEU A 32 1.44 1.15 -2.56
CA LEU A 32 0.28 0.65 -3.30
C LEU A 32 -0.17 -0.73 -2.83
N ARG A 33 -1.48 -0.97 -2.83
CA ARG A 33 -2.03 -2.31 -2.75
C ARG A 33 -1.59 -3.13 -3.97
N HIS A 34 -1.32 -4.42 -3.76
CA HIS A 34 -1.08 -5.34 -4.88
C HIS A 34 -2.24 -5.36 -5.88
N SER A 35 -1.96 -5.79 -7.12
CA SER A 35 -2.94 -5.96 -8.19
C SER A 35 -3.82 -7.20 -8.02
N TYR A 36 -4.68 -7.51 -8.99
CA TYR A 36 -5.58 -8.68 -8.97
C TYR A 36 -4.78 -9.97 -8.77
N ARG A 37 -5.17 -10.73 -7.77
CA ARG A 37 -4.53 -11.99 -7.40
C ARG A 37 -5.45 -13.17 -7.66
N GLU A 38 -4.87 -14.35 -7.78
CA GLU A 38 -5.60 -15.60 -7.77
C GLU A 38 -6.28 -15.82 -6.43
N SER A 39 -7.33 -16.66 -6.44
CA SER A 39 -8.08 -17.00 -5.23
C SER A 39 -7.23 -17.77 -4.22
N LEU A 40 -7.54 -17.58 -2.93
CA LEU A 40 -7.00 -18.40 -1.84
C LEU A 40 -7.75 -19.73 -1.82
N VAL A 41 -7.35 -20.70 -2.66
CA VAL A 41 -7.98 -22.01 -2.73
C VAL A 41 -6.96 -23.11 -2.49
N ASN A 42 -7.41 -24.25 -1.93
CA ASN A 42 -6.63 -25.48 -1.83
C ASN A 42 -5.27 -25.37 -1.13
N GLY A 43 -5.20 -24.62 -0.03
CA GLY A 43 -3.96 -24.50 0.74
C GLY A 43 -2.90 -23.56 0.16
N ASN A 44 -3.20 -22.86 -0.95
CA ASN A 44 -2.31 -21.83 -1.45
C ASN A 44 -2.44 -20.54 -0.61
N HIS A 45 -1.54 -20.37 0.34
CA HIS A 45 -1.52 -19.21 1.24
C HIS A 45 -0.78 -17.99 0.66
N ASP A 46 -0.12 -18.13 -0.50
CA ASP A 46 0.60 -17.04 -1.18
C ASP A 46 0.33 -17.03 -2.70
N PRO A 47 -0.94 -16.78 -3.11
CA PRO A 47 -1.28 -16.68 -4.52
C PRO A 47 -0.55 -15.51 -5.19
N GLY A 48 -0.10 -15.75 -6.43
CA GLY A 48 0.41 -14.73 -7.32
C GLY A 48 -0.68 -13.84 -7.91
N LEU A 49 -0.30 -12.94 -8.79
CA LEU A 49 -1.24 -12.19 -9.62
C LEU A 49 -1.87 -13.11 -10.68
N THR A 50 -3.11 -12.80 -11.06
CA THR A 50 -3.66 -13.29 -12.33
C THR A 50 -2.93 -12.65 -13.49
N ALA A 51 -3.05 -13.22 -14.70
CA ALA A 51 -2.51 -12.60 -15.92
C ALA A 51 -3.05 -11.17 -16.11
N GLU A 52 -4.37 -10.98 -15.94
CA GLU A 52 -5.03 -9.67 -15.95
C GLU A 52 -4.46 -8.73 -14.88
N GLY A 53 -4.18 -9.24 -13.68
CA GLY A 53 -3.58 -8.46 -12.59
C GLY A 53 -2.18 -7.97 -12.92
N TYR A 54 -1.37 -8.79 -13.57
CA TYR A 54 -0.04 -8.38 -14.03
C TYR A 54 -0.13 -7.32 -15.14
N GLU A 55 -0.98 -7.54 -16.14
CA GLU A 55 -1.23 -6.58 -17.22
C GLU A 55 -1.73 -5.24 -16.68
N TYR A 56 -2.65 -5.26 -15.71
CA TYR A 56 -3.12 -4.04 -15.06
C TYR A 56 -1.99 -3.30 -14.32
N ALA A 57 -1.07 -4.01 -13.67
CA ALA A 57 0.10 -3.40 -13.05
C ALA A 57 1.02 -2.74 -14.10
N VAL A 58 1.22 -3.40 -15.26
CA VAL A 58 1.97 -2.83 -16.40
C VAL A 58 1.29 -1.55 -16.92
N GLU A 59 -0.03 -1.56 -17.13
CA GLU A 59 -0.76 -0.38 -17.59
C GLU A 59 -0.64 0.79 -16.59
N CYS A 60 -0.80 0.52 -15.30
CA CYS A 60 -0.61 1.53 -14.25
C CYS A 60 0.82 2.07 -14.21
N GLY A 61 1.80 1.22 -14.44
CA GLY A 61 3.23 1.60 -14.50
C GLY A 61 3.52 2.67 -15.56
N LYS A 62 2.80 2.70 -16.69
CA LYS A 62 2.99 3.69 -17.75
C LYS A 62 2.81 5.14 -17.25
N PHE A 63 1.99 5.35 -16.24
CA PHE A 63 1.79 6.68 -15.64
C PHE A 63 2.98 7.12 -14.78
N LEU A 64 3.83 6.18 -14.34
CA LEU A 64 4.98 6.43 -13.46
C LEU A 64 6.29 6.69 -14.22
N LYS A 65 6.31 6.58 -15.55
CA LYS A 65 7.51 6.64 -16.41
C LYS A 65 8.40 7.88 -16.21
N ASN A 66 7.83 9.00 -15.75
CA ASN A 66 8.55 10.25 -15.55
C ASN A 66 9.13 10.39 -14.13
N MET A 67 8.84 9.46 -13.22
CA MET A 67 9.43 9.45 -11.89
C MET A 67 10.93 9.14 -11.99
N LYS A 68 11.77 9.85 -11.25
CA LYS A 68 13.24 9.75 -11.35
C LYS A 68 13.84 9.23 -10.05
N ASN A 69 14.99 8.57 -10.16
CA ASN A 69 15.74 8.09 -9.00
C ASN A 69 14.86 7.28 -8.03
N VAL A 70 14.25 6.20 -8.56
CA VAL A 70 13.27 5.37 -7.86
C VAL A 70 13.93 4.11 -7.35
N CYS A 71 13.69 3.75 -6.09
CA CYS A 71 13.92 2.42 -5.56
C CYS A 71 12.61 1.68 -5.32
N PHE A 72 12.69 0.36 -5.22
CA PHE A 72 11.53 -0.51 -5.20
C PHE A 72 11.52 -1.39 -3.96
N GLY A 73 10.35 -1.51 -3.33
CA GLY A 73 10.12 -2.39 -2.19
C GLY A 73 8.78 -3.10 -2.26
N ALA A 74 8.67 -4.23 -1.59
CA ALA A 74 7.41 -4.93 -1.48
C ALA A 74 7.35 -5.75 -0.19
N SER A 75 6.15 -6.15 0.23
CA SER A 75 6.04 -7.28 1.14
C SER A 75 6.61 -8.54 0.47
N SER A 76 6.99 -9.55 1.23
CA SER A 76 7.56 -10.80 0.67
C SER A 76 6.52 -11.69 -0.03
N ARG A 77 5.24 -11.29 -0.09
CA ARG A 77 4.19 -12.04 -0.81
C ARG A 77 4.39 -11.96 -2.31
N LYS A 78 4.19 -13.10 -3.00
CA LYS A 78 4.35 -13.21 -4.44
C LYS A 78 3.58 -12.13 -5.21
N ARG A 79 2.31 -11.89 -4.86
CA ARG A 79 1.45 -10.87 -5.50
C ARG A 79 1.97 -9.44 -5.38
N THR A 80 2.61 -9.07 -4.28
CA THR A 80 3.16 -7.73 -4.10
C THR A 80 4.45 -7.54 -4.88
N MET A 81 5.32 -8.55 -4.91
CA MET A 81 6.52 -8.56 -5.74
C MET A 81 6.16 -8.42 -7.22
N GLN A 82 5.26 -9.28 -7.72
CA GLN A 82 4.78 -9.23 -9.10
C GLN A 82 4.08 -7.92 -9.47
N THR A 83 3.41 -7.26 -8.51
CA THR A 83 2.83 -5.93 -8.74
C THR A 83 3.92 -4.91 -9.03
N VAL A 84 4.99 -4.89 -8.23
CA VAL A 84 6.12 -3.98 -8.46
C VAL A 84 6.85 -4.30 -9.76
N GLU A 85 7.05 -5.59 -10.10
CA GLU A 85 7.60 -6.03 -11.38
C GLU A 85 6.79 -5.49 -12.56
N GLY A 86 5.45 -5.59 -12.51
CA GLY A 86 4.56 -5.03 -13.53
C GLY A 86 4.66 -3.50 -13.64
N LEU A 87 4.71 -2.79 -12.50
CA LEU A 87 4.89 -1.33 -12.49
C LEU A 87 6.24 -0.92 -13.10
N ILE A 88 7.32 -1.63 -12.78
CA ILE A 88 8.66 -1.42 -13.36
C ILE A 88 8.61 -1.60 -14.88
N ALA A 89 8.03 -2.71 -15.34
CA ALA A 89 7.92 -3.01 -16.77
C ALA A 89 7.12 -1.94 -17.51
N GLY A 90 5.97 -1.51 -16.96
CA GLY A 90 5.11 -0.49 -17.56
C GLY A 90 5.74 0.90 -17.62
N ALA A 91 6.49 1.28 -16.58
CA ALA A 91 7.21 2.55 -16.53
C ALA A 91 8.48 2.57 -17.39
N GLY A 92 8.96 1.40 -17.84
CA GLY A 92 10.23 1.28 -18.55
C GLY A 92 11.45 1.55 -17.67
N PHE A 93 11.33 1.32 -16.35
CA PHE A 93 12.47 1.40 -15.45
C PHE A 93 13.43 0.23 -15.69
N LYS A 94 14.72 0.45 -15.47
CA LYS A 94 15.67 -0.66 -15.44
C LYS A 94 15.32 -1.54 -14.23
N ALA A 95 15.28 -2.85 -14.45
CA ALA A 95 15.04 -3.82 -13.40
C ALA A 95 16.18 -3.73 -12.36
N GLU A 96 15.88 -3.14 -11.23
CA GLU A 96 16.71 -3.16 -10.03
C GLU A 96 16.08 -4.11 -9.02
N ASN A 97 16.83 -4.45 -7.98
CA ASN A 97 16.34 -5.36 -6.95
C ASN A 97 15.13 -4.75 -6.23
N ILE A 98 14.03 -5.51 -6.18
CA ILE A 98 12.91 -5.19 -5.32
C ILE A 98 13.28 -5.68 -3.91
N VAL A 99 13.33 -4.76 -2.95
CA VAL A 99 13.72 -5.07 -1.57
C VAL A 99 12.50 -5.62 -0.80
N PRO A 100 12.57 -6.83 -0.25
CA PRO A 100 11.54 -7.33 0.65
C PRO A 100 11.51 -6.51 1.94
N CYS A 101 10.34 -5.96 2.27
CA CYS A 101 10.14 -5.11 3.45
C CYS A 101 9.18 -5.77 4.44
N PRO A 102 9.65 -6.30 5.58
CA PRO A 102 8.79 -6.96 6.57
C PRO A 102 7.66 -6.08 7.10
N MET A 103 7.89 -4.77 7.25
CA MET A 103 6.88 -3.81 7.70
C MET A 103 5.69 -3.68 6.72
N LEU A 104 5.88 -4.05 5.45
CA LEU A 104 4.84 -4.04 4.41
C LEU A 104 4.05 -5.34 4.34
N HIS A 105 4.41 -6.36 5.13
CA HIS A 105 3.72 -7.63 5.14
C HIS A 105 2.38 -7.52 5.89
N ASP A 106 1.35 -8.23 5.42
CA ASP A 106 0.02 -8.25 6.07
C ASP A 106 0.10 -8.74 7.53
N THR A 107 1.01 -9.66 7.84
CA THR A 107 1.24 -10.14 9.20
C THR A 107 1.87 -9.10 10.13
N ALA A 108 2.45 -8.00 9.61
CA ALA A 108 3.04 -6.95 10.44
C ALA A 108 2.01 -6.24 11.34
N MET A 109 0.73 -6.30 10.96
CA MET A 109 -0.37 -5.78 11.77
C MET A 109 -0.76 -6.68 12.94
N PHE A 110 -0.29 -7.93 12.97
CA PHE A 110 -0.61 -8.89 14.01
C PHE A 110 0.50 -8.96 15.07
N THR A 111 0.11 -9.25 16.31
CA THR A 111 1.07 -9.42 17.42
C THR A 111 1.94 -10.65 17.22
N LYS A 112 1.40 -11.66 16.54
CA LYS A 112 2.09 -12.87 16.09
C LYS A 112 1.69 -13.18 14.65
N PRO A 113 2.64 -13.51 13.75
CA PRO A 113 2.35 -13.77 12.34
C PRO A 113 1.30 -14.86 12.09
N GLU A 114 1.28 -15.91 12.92
CA GLU A 114 0.34 -17.03 12.83
C GLU A 114 -1.12 -16.62 13.08
N ASN A 115 -1.38 -15.52 13.79
CA ASN A 115 -2.74 -15.03 14.05
C ASN A 115 -3.50 -14.69 12.76
N LEU A 116 -2.81 -14.25 11.71
CA LEU A 116 -3.44 -14.04 10.40
C LEU A 116 -3.91 -15.35 9.80
N GLY A 117 -3.08 -16.40 9.82
CA GLY A 117 -3.45 -17.73 9.34
C GLY A 117 -4.69 -18.28 10.07
N ILE A 118 -4.69 -18.22 11.39
CA ILE A 118 -5.81 -18.65 12.23
C ILE A 118 -7.08 -17.86 11.87
N ALA A 119 -6.98 -16.55 11.67
CA ALA A 119 -8.13 -15.70 11.32
C ALA A 119 -8.68 -15.99 9.92
N ILE A 120 -7.83 -16.37 8.97
CA ILE A 120 -8.24 -16.82 7.63
C ILE A 120 -8.97 -18.16 7.72
N GLU A 121 -8.40 -19.15 8.39
CA GLU A 121 -8.93 -20.51 8.50
C GLU A 121 -10.31 -20.55 9.16
N ASN A 122 -10.53 -19.75 10.19
CA ASN A 122 -11.83 -19.69 10.90
C ASN A 122 -12.78 -18.62 10.36
N GLY A 123 -12.46 -17.94 9.26
CA GLY A 123 -13.31 -16.95 8.62
C GLY A 123 -13.56 -15.68 9.43
N SER A 124 -12.74 -15.38 10.43
CA SER A 124 -12.96 -14.23 11.33
C SER A 124 -12.42 -12.90 10.82
N ILE A 125 -11.70 -12.88 9.70
CA ILE A 125 -11.10 -11.66 9.12
C ILE A 125 -12.10 -10.49 9.01
N PRO A 126 -13.33 -10.64 8.45
CA PRO A 126 -14.27 -9.54 8.33
C PRO A 126 -14.60 -8.89 9.68
N MET A 127 -14.85 -9.72 10.70
CA MET A 127 -15.19 -9.26 12.04
C MET A 127 -14.00 -8.56 12.72
N LEU A 128 -12.79 -9.11 12.58
CA LEU A 128 -11.57 -8.52 13.13
C LEU A 128 -11.31 -7.15 12.51
N LEU A 129 -11.42 -7.01 11.19
CA LEU A 129 -11.19 -5.74 10.50
C LEU A 129 -12.28 -4.72 10.84
N LYS A 130 -13.55 -5.12 10.92
CA LYS A 130 -14.62 -4.24 11.38
C LYS A 130 -14.31 -3.68 12.77
N SER A 131 -13.95 -4.55 13.73
CA SER A 131 -13.54 -4.12 15.08
C SER A 131 -12.32 -3.19 15.01
N TYR A 132 -11.29 -3.58 14.30
CA TYR A 132 -10.03 -2.83 14.21
C TYR A 132 -10.22 -1.40 13.69
N PHE A 133 -10.98 -1.23 12.61
CA PHE A 133 -11.21 0.10 12.04
C PHE A 133 -12.26 0.93 12.77
N THR A 134 -13.07 0.31 13.63
CA THR A 134 -14.03 1.04 14.50
C THR A 134 -13.39 1.48 15.81
N THR A 135 -12.58 0.63 16.44
CA THR A 135 -12.06 0.84 17.80
C THR A 135 -10.55 1.09 17.84
N GLY A 136 -9.85 0.85 16.75
CA GLY A 136 -8.38 0.91 16.66
C GLY A 136 -7.68 -0.38 17.12
N THR A 137 -8.44 -1.42 17.52
CA THR A 137 -7.88 -2.68 18.01
C THR A 137 -8.77 -3.86 17.64
N ALA A 138 -8.16 -5.05 17.57
CA ALA A 138 -8.88 -6.33 17.48
C ALA A 138 -8.02 -7.44 18.11
N PRO A 139 -8.60 -8.57 18.55
CA PRO A 139 -7.87 -9.68 19.11
C PRO A 139 -6.72 -10.15 18.21
N GLY A 140 -5.51 -10.25 18.76
CA GLY A 140 -4.33 -10.68 18.03
C GLY A 140 -3.71 -9.64 17.09
N MET A 141 -4.28 -8.44 16.97
CA MET A 141 -3.73 -7.35 16.17
C MET A 141 -3.02 -6.31 17.06
N ARG A 142 -2.01 -5.67 16.50
CA ARG A 142 -1.38 -4.48 17.11
C ARG A 142 -2.35 -3.32 17.08
N HIS A 143 -2.36 -2.51 18.13
CA HIS A 143 -3.20 -1.31 18.13
C HIS A 143 -2.84 -0.37 16.97
N ILE A 144 -3.84 0.24 16.32
CA ILE A 144 -3.62 1.15 15.17
C ILE A 144 -2.69 2.32 15.52
N LYS A 145 -2.74 2.82 16.77
CA LYS A 145 -1.85 3.88 17.29
C LYS A 145 -0.40 3.45 17.49
N GLU A 146 -0.11 2.15 17.39
CA GLU A 146 1.25 1.61 17.42
C GLU A 146 1.71 1.26 16.01
N PHE A 147 0.86 0.57 15.25
CA PHE A 147 1.22 0.09 13.91
C PHE A 147 1.35 1.21 12.89
N ALA A 148 0.35 2.10 12.76
CA ALA A 148 0.36 3.13 11.73
C ALA A 148 1.51 4.16 11.90
N PRO A 149 1.84 4.62 13.13
CA PRO A 149 3.02 5.42 13.37
C PRO A 149 4.34 4.72 12.99
N ALA A 150 4.52 3.46 13.39
CA ALA A 150 5.72 2.69 13.05
C ALA A 150 5.88 2.49 11.53
N LEU A 151 4.76 2.25 10.82
CA LEU A 151 4.74 2.19 9.36
C LEU A 151 5.09 3.54 8.75
N ALA A 152 4.54 4.64 9.26
CA ALA A 152 4.86 5.99 8.78
C ALA A 152 6.33 6.34 9.00
N GLU A 153 6.90 5.99 10.14
CA GLU A 153 8.34 6.16 10.43
C GLU A 153 9.19 5.36 9.45
N PHE A 154 8.84 4.11 9.17
CA PHE A 154 9.50 3.30 8.15
C PHE A 154 9.44 3.96 6.77
N LEU A 155 8.24 4.42 6.33
CA LEU A 155 8.04 5.02 5.00
C LEU A 155 8.72 6.40 4.85
N THR A 156 8.91 7.13 5.93
CA THR A 156 9.61 8.43 5.94
C THR A 156 11.09 8.31 6.28
N GLY A 157 11.57 7.09 6.54
CA GLY A 157 12.97 6.76 6.83
C GLY A 157 13.89 6.92 5.61
N ASP A 158 15.18 6.63 5.79
CA ASP A 158 16.17 6.80 4.74
C ASP A 158 16.19 5.61 3.78
N PHE A 159 15.83 5.87 2.52
CA PHE A 159 15.98 4.95 1.40
C PHE A 159 17.16 5.37 0.51
N PRO A 160 17.75 4.44 -0.24
CA PRO A 160 18.89 4.74 -1.12
C PRO A 160 18.53 5.72 -2.25
N CYS A 161 17.25 5.88 -2.57
CA CYS A 161 16.76 6.82 -3.57
C CYS A 161 15.80 7.84 -2.94
N PRO A 162 15.70 9.06 -3.50
CA PRO A 162 14.74 10.06 -3.00
C PRO A 162 13.29 9.65 -3.22
N ASN A 163 13.02 8.84 -4.23
CA ASN A 163 11.68 8.34 -4.53
C ASN A 163 11.62 6.83 -4.37
N ALA A 164 10.53 6.32 -3.82
CA ALA A 164 10.29 4.89 -3.68
C ALA A 164 8.89 4.50 -4.21
N ILE A 165 8.82 3.34 -4.86
CA ILE A 165 7.55 2.69 -5.22
C ILE A 165 7.51 1.36 -4.47
N MET A 166 6.46 1.16 -3.69
CA MET A 166 6.33 0.01 -2.81
C MET A 166 4.96 -0.65 -2.94
N SER A 167 4.90 -1.98 -2.78
CA SER A 167 3.63 -2.71 -2.79
C SER A 167 3.39 -3.46 -1.48
N THR A 168 2.15 -3.41 -1.02
CA THR A 168 1.65 -4.00 0.21
C THR A 168 0.20 -4.49 0.06
N HIS A 169 -0.52 -4.58 1.16
CA HIS A 169 -1.89 -5.08 1.27
C HIS A 169 -2.86 -3.95 1.65
N ASP A 170 -4.12 -4.12 1.30
CA ASP A 170 -5.18 -3.13 1.60
C ASP A 170 -5.27 -2.76 3.07
N ILE A 171 -5.26 -3.75 3.96
CA ILE A 171 -5.38 -3.52 5.41
C ILE A 171 -4.27 -2.62 5.96
N VAL A 172 -3.05 -2.74 5.43
CA VAL A 172 -1.89 -1.92 5.80
C VAL A 172 -2.09 -0.47 5.38
N ILE A 173 -2.56 -0.26 4.14
CA ILE A 173 -2.84 1.07 3.58
C ILE A 173 -4.01 1.73 4.30
N VAL A 174 -5.10 0.98 4.51
CA VAL A 174 -6.29 1.48 5.21
C VAL A 174 -5.95 1.90 6.63
N ALA A 175 -5.12 1.12 7.36
CA ALA A 175 -4.67 1.49 8.69
C ALA A 175 -3.89 2.82 8.69
N LEU A 176 -2.97 2.99 7.74
CA LEU A 176 -2.17 4.22 7.61
C LEU A 176 -3.05 5.44 7.29
N LEU A 177 -3.85 5.36 6.23
CA LEU A 177 -4.67 6.48 5.77
C LEU A 177 -5.79 6.85 6.74
N SER A 178 -6.40 5.87 7.42
CA SER A 178 -7.40 6.11 8.47
C SER A 178 -6.79 6.76 9.71
N PHE A 179 -5.61 6.31 10.15
CA PHE A 179 -4.91 6.90 11.30
C PHE A 179 -4.62 8.39 11.10
N PHE A 180 -4.13 8.76 9.91
CA PHE A 180 -3.88 10.16 9.54
C PHE A 180 -5.13 10.92 9.10
N ARG A 181 -6.32 10.30 9.10
CA ARG A 181 -7.60 10.89 8.67
C ARG A 181 -7.57 11.45 7.25
N VAL A 182 -6.81 10.78 6.36
CA VAL A 182 -6.71 11.13 4.94
C VAL A 182 -7.96 10.71 4.19
N TYR A 183 -8.46 9.50 4.49
CA TYR A 183 -9.63 8.91 3.85
C TYR A 183 -10.43 8.06 4.84
N GLU A 184 -11.76 8.12 4.73
CA GLU A 184 -12.69 7.32 5.53
C GLU A 184 -13.18 6.14 4.69
N PHE A 185 -12.55 4.98 4.89
CA PHE A 185 -12.91 3.75 4.19
C PHE A 185 -14.22 3.17 4.72
N LYS A 186 -15.05 2.62 3.80
CA LYS A 186 -16.29 1.93 4.10
C LYS A 186 -16.25 0.53 3.52
N GLN A 187 -17.20 -0.33 3.93
CA GLN A 187 -17.26 -1.71 3.46
C GLN A 187 -17.45 -1.82 1.94
N ASP A 188 -18.20 -0.92 1.36
CA ASP A 188 -18.51 -0.81 -0.07
C ASP A 188 -17.58 0.18 -0.82
N ASP A 189 -16.70 0.85 -0.10
CA ASP A 189 -15.70 1.79 -0.63
C ASP A 189 -14.35 1.52 0.04
N TRP A 190 -13.76 0.38 -0.29
CA TRP A 190 -12.49 -0.10 0.26
C TRP A 190 -11.32 0.28 -0.65
N CYS A 191 -10.08 0.20 -0.12
CA CYS A 191 -8.88 0.42 -0.89
C CYS A 191 -8.80 -0.53 -2.10
N GLY A 192 -8.88 0.01 -3.31
CA GLY A 192 -8.85 -0.75 -4.55
C GLY A 192 -7.45 -1.29 -4.90
N TYR A 193 -7.39 -2.16 -5.90
CA TYR A 193 -6.12 -2.66 -6.43
C TYR A 193 -5.29 -1.53 -7.04
N ILE A 194 -3.99 -1.54 -6.76
CA ILE A 194 -3.05 -0.48 -7.18
C ILE A 194 -3.49 0.93 -6.75
N GLN A 195 -4.24 1.02 -5.66
CA GLN A 195 -4.51 2.26 -4.95
C GLN A 195 -3.72 2.27 -3.65
N GLY A 196 -3.44 3.46 -3.09
CA GLY A 196 -2.67 3.47 -1.86
C GLY A 196 -2.33 4.85 -1.31
N ALA A 197 -1.28 4.91 -0.52
CA ALA A 197 -0.80 6.13 0.09
C ALA A 197 0.35 6.73 -0.72
N PHE A 198 0.31 8.03 -0.93
CA PHE A 198 1.43 8.80 -1.45
C PHE A 198 1.94 9.74 -0.35
N LEU A 199 3.16 9.48 0.11
CA LEU A 199 3.87 10.33 1.05
C LEU A 199 4.88 11.17 0.28
N TYR A 200 4.98 12.47 0.60
CA TYR A 200 5.93 13.36 -0.06
C TYR A 200 6.40 14.46 0.88
N GLN A 201 7.65 14.86 0.74
CA GLN A 201 8.26 15.87 1.59
C GLN A 201 8.47 17.18 0.82
N GLN A 202 7.83 18.25 1.30
CA GLN A 202 7.98 19.60 0.78
C GLN A 202 8.27 20.56 1.93
N ASN A 203 9.27 21.44 1.75
CA ASN A 203 9.69 22.43 2.76
C ASN A 203 9.96 21.78 4.14
N GLY A 204 10.58 20.61 4.16
CA GLY A 204 10.88 19.87 5.39
C GLY A 204 9.70 19.15 6.04
N THR A 205 8.47 19.34 5.54
CA THR A 205 7.25 18.73 6.08
C THR A 205 6.82 17.55 5.21
N TRP A 206 6.52 16.41 5.86
CA TRP A 206 5.90 15.29 5.20
C TRP A 206 4.41 15.50 5.03
N ASN A 207 3.90 15.14 3.87
CA ASN A 207 2.48 15.13 3.54
C ASN A 207 2.06 13.72 3.16
N ILE A 208 0.80 13.38 3.36
CA ILE A 208 0.22 12.10 2.98
C ILE A 208 -1.11 12.32 2.26
N ALA A 209 -1.31 11.66 1.14
CA ALA A 209 -2.53 11.68 0.34
C ALA A 209 -2.97 10.26 -0.05
N TYR A 210 -4.24 10.08 -0.33
CA TYR A 210 -4.73 8.87 -0.99
C TYR A 210 -4.48 8.98 -2.48
N CYS A 211 -3.83 7.96 -3.07
CA CYS A 211 -3.44 7.94 -4.48
C CYS A 211 -4.13 6.80 -5.23
N ALA A 212 -4.61 7.10 -6.44
CA ALA A 212 -5.24 6.12 -7.32
C ALA A 212 -4.74 6.28 -8.77
N PRO A 213 -4.69 5.21 -9.59
CA PRO A 213 -4.29 5.31 -10.99
C PRO A 213 -5.27 6.16 -11.80
N ASP A 214 -4.77 6.76 -12.89
CA ASP A 214 -5.53 7.60 -13.83
C ASP A 214 -6.41 6.76 -14.79
N THR A 215 -7.01 5.69 -14.30
CA THR A 215 -7.90 4.84 -15.11
C THR A 215 -9.37 5.23 -14.88
N ASN A 216 -10.17 5.28 -15.94
CA ASN A 216 -11.60 5.56 -15.87
C ASN A 216 -12.40 4.50 -15.09
N ASN A 217 -11.81 3.32 -14.90
CA ASN A 217 -12.35 2.22 -14.10
C ASN A 217 -11.57 2.14 -12.80
N ARG A 218 -11.97 2.89 -11.77
CA ARG A 218 -11.56 2.56 -10.41
C ARG A 218 -12.23 1.25 -10.04
N PRO A 219 -11.52 0.12 -9.94
CA PRO A 219 -12.13 -1.06 -9.38
C PRO A 219 -12.41 -0.76 -7.91
N VAL A 220 -13.67 -0.51 -7.59
CA VAL A 220 -14.14 -0.40 -6.20
C VAL A 220 -13.98 -1.79 -5.60
N ALA A 221 -12.99 -1.95 -4.75
CA ALA A 221 -12.87 -3.18 -3.98
C ALA A 221 -13.89 -3.12 -2.86
N LYS A 222 -14.68 -4.18 -2.75
CA LYS A 222 -15.48 -4.41 -1.54
C LYS A 222 -14.60 -5.12 -0.53
N LEU A 223 -14.77 -4.78 0.73
CA LEU A 223 -14.21 -5.56 1.82
C LEU A 223 -14.95 -6.91 1.80
N PHE A 224 -14.34 -7.91 1.26
CA PHE A 224 -14.85 -9.28 1.14
C PHE A 224 -16.02 -9.47 0.15
N VAL A 225 -15.69 -9.83 -1.06
CA VAL A 225 -16.45 -10.76 -1.90
C VAL A 225 -15.66 -12.05 -1.99
#